data_739d5f68718e368160bd7d9669b5f249
#
_entry.id   739d5f68718e368160bd7d9669b5f249
#
_cell.length_a   1.000
_cell.length_b   1.000
_cell.length_c   1.000
_cell.angle_alpha   90.00
_cell.angle_beta   90.00
_cell.angle_gamma   90.00
#
_symmetry.space_group_name_H-M   'P 1'
#
loop_
_entity.id
_entity.type
_entity.pdbx_description
1 polymer ?
#
loop_
_entity_poly.entity_id
_entity_poly.type
_entity_poly.pdbx_seq_one_letter_code
_entity_poly.pdbx_strand_id
1 'polypeptide(L)'
;MDGIDQLAIVQLGVEAAREGLALSTEAHWNQNEADWRFFLGHGTVFGIRDGDRLIATAALLPYSDGNAWISMVLVTQSWRRRGLATKLVDACLERAGQQGLTPWLDATPAGATVYGPLGFKPVLELRRLRLDGATPAGRSASNGSIDELIARDCRVMGFERSALLREFAGRSGSRLVSQDGALALVRDGRTARQIGPLYADGMTAAIALVEAIAASETAPLLIDAVGDHHKLLHALTGFGWSIERPFQRMRFGRAATAGAELPFAVAGPEFG
;
A
#
# COMPACT_ATOMS: atom_id res chain seq x y z
N MET A 1 -37.03 4.34 -3.73
CA MET A 1 -36.19 3.16 -4.02
C MET A 1 -35.00 3.69 -4.78
N ASP A 2 -33.90 3.85 -4.06
CA ASP A 2 -32.71 4.52 -4.59
C ASP A 2 -32.08 3.63 -5.68
N GLY A 3 -31.82 4.18 -6.86
CA GLY A 3 -31.33 3.50 -8.06
C GLY A 3 -29.96 2.82 -7.95
N ILE A 4 -29.55 2.39 -6.75
CA ILE A 4 -28.29 1.73 -6.43
C ILE A 4 -28.20 0.33 -7.05
N ASP A 5 -29.35 -0.40 -7.09
CA ASP A 5 -29.41 -1.73 -7.69
C ASP A 5 -29.21 -1.71 -9.22
N GLN A 6 -29.39 -0.55 -9.84
CA GLN A 6 -29.20 -0.36 -11.29
C GLN A 6 -27.76 0.02 -11.67
N LEU A 7 -26.89 0.36 -10.69
CA LEU A 7 -25.51 0.71 -10.94
C LEU A 7 -24.68 -0.54 -11.25
N ALA A 8 -24.28 -0.67 -12.51
CA ALA A 8 -23.46 -1.79 -12.96
C ALA A 8 -22.00 -1.64 -12.49
N ILE A 9 -21.39 -2.78 -12.11
CA ILE A 9 -19.94 -2.87 -11.96
C ILE A 9 -19.36 -3.05 -13.36
N VAL A 10 -18.33 -2.25 -13.66
CA VAL A 10 -17.56 -2.33 -14.91
C VAL A 10 -16.10 -2.59 -14.58
N GLN A 11 -15.40 -3.30 -15.43
CA GLN A 11 -13.95 -3.38 -15.38
C GLN A 11 -13.36 -2.15 -16.05
N LEU A 12 -12.41 -1.47 -15.40
CA LEU A 12 -11.77 -0.25 -15.89
C LEU A 12 -10.49 -0.59 -16.63
N GLY A 13 -10.22 0.13 -17.72
CA GLY A 13 -8.96 0.11 -18.46
C GLY A 13 -8.02 1.25 -18.04
N VAL A 14 -6.83 1.28 -18.64
CA VAL A 14 -5.75 2.22 -18.28
C VAL A 14 -6.13 3.69 -18.50
N GLU A 15 -7.11 3.97 -19.35
CA GLU A 15 -7.67 5.29 -19.60
C GLU A 15 -8.34 5.90 -18.35
N ALA A 16 -8.80 5.07 -17.42
CA ALA A 16 -9.43 5.50 -16.17
C ALA A 16 -8.43 5.99 -15.08
N ALA A 17 -7.12 6.00 -15.35
CA ALA A 17 -6.10 6.35 -14.35
C ALA A 17 -6.32 7.72 -13.72
N ARG A 18 -6.70 8.72 -14.51
CA ARG A 18 -6.97 10.09 -14.01
C ARG A 18 -8.25 10.18 -13.19
N GLU A 19 -9.27 9.41 -13.54
CA GLU A 19 -10.51 9.34 -12.76
C GLU A 19 -10.28 8.66 -11.42
N GLY A 20 -9.51 7.55 -11.41
CA GLY A 20 -9.05 6.90 -10.19
C GLY A 20 -8.23 7.84 -9.29
N LEU A 21 -7.30 8.60 -9.88
CA LEU A 21 -6.54 9.62 -9.17
C LEU A 21 -7.44 10.69 -8.54
N ALA A 22 -8.52 11.10 -9.21
CA ALA A 22 -9.47 12.05 -8.65
C ALA A 22 -10.15 11.50 -7.39
N LEU A 23 -10.52 10.20 -7.35
CA LEU A 23 -11.04 9.55 -6.15
C LEU A 23 -10.01 9.48 -5.02
N SER A 24 -8.74 9.14 -5.32
CA SER A 24 -7.65 9.16 -4.33
C SER A 24 -7.42 10.57 -3.78
N THR A 25 -7.52 11.58 -4.63
CA THR A 25 -7.36 12.98 -4.25
C THR A 25 -8.47 13.44 -3.32
N GLU A 26 -9.73 13.08 -3.62
CA GLU A 26 -10.88 13.35 -2.75
C GLU A 26 -10.76 12.65 -1.39
N ALA A 27 -10.15 11.46 -1.37
CA ALA A 27 -9.90 10.69 -0.15
C ALA A 27 -8.64 11.16 0.61
N HIS A 28 -7.90 12.13 0.11
CA HIS A 28 -6.62 12.60 0.64
C HIS A 28 -5.53 11.50 0.75
N TRP A 29 -5.56 10.53 -0.17
CA TRP A 29 -4.58 9.48 -0.22
C TRP A 29 -3.32 9.89 -0.99
N ASN A 30 -2.21 9.17 -0.78
CA ASN A 30 -0.90 9.52 -1.33
C ASN A 30 -0.65 8.98 -2.75
N GLN A 31 -1.55 8.16 -3.31
CA GLN A 31 -1.37 7.58 -4.64
C GLN A 31 -1.33 8.65 -5.73
N ASN A 32 -0.39 8.48 -6.66
CA ASN A 32 -0.25 9.30 -7.86
C ASN A 32 -0.80 8.59 -9.11
N GLU A 33 -0.70 9.21 -10.29
CA GLU A 33 -1.23 8.64 -11.53
C GLU A 33 -0.47 7.36 -11.95
N ALA A 34 0.83 7.25 -11.64
CA ALA A 34 1.61 6.05 -11.95
C ALA A 34 1.13 4.84 -11.14
N ASP A 35 0.73 5.05 -9.87
CA ASP A 35 0.13 3.98 -9.06
C ASP A 35 -1.15 3.46 -9.71
N TRP A 36 -2.03 4.35 -10.15
CA TRP A 36 -3.26 3.97 -10.84
C TRP A 36 -3.01 3.23 -12.15
N ARG A 37 -2.04 3.69 -12.96
CA ARG A 37 -1.64 3.00 -14.18
C ARG A 37 -1.13 1.60 -13.89
N PHE A 38 -0.39 1.42 -12.79
CA PHE A 38 0.07 0.10 -12.36
C PHE A 38 -1.11 -0.83 -12.02
N PHE A 39 -2.06 -0.41 -11.21
CA PHE A 39 -3.25 -1.20 -10.88
C PHE A 39 -4.06 -1.58 -12.12
N LEU A 40 -4.29 -0.64 -13.02
CA LEU A 40 -5.07 -0.84 -14.24
C LEU A 40 -4.36 -1.73 -15.26
N GLY A 41 -3.03 -1.71 -15.29
CA GLY A 41 -2.22 -2.51 -16.21
C GLY A 41 -1.87 -3.92 -15.72
N HIS A 42 -1.80 -4.13 -14.40
CA HIS A 42 -1.33 -5.39 -13.80
C HIS A 42 -2.41 -6.11 -12.98
N GLY A 43 -3.49 -5.44 -12.65
CA GLY A 43 -4.60 -5.98 -11.86
C GLY A 43 -5.93 -5.97 -12.60
N THR A 44 -6.97 -6.32 -11.86
CA THR A 44 -8.36 -6.09 -12.26
C THR A 44 -8.89 -4.95 -11.40
N VAL A 45 -9.25 -3.82 -12.02
CA VAL A 45 -9.87 -2.71 -11.32
C VAL A 45 -11.34 -2.65 -11.69
N PHE A 46 -12.19 -2.78 -10.69
CA PHE A 46 -13.64 -2.60 -10.83
C PHE A 46 -14.03 -1.17 -10.50
N GLY A 47 -14.99 -0.66 -11.23
CA GLY A 47 -15.57 0.66 -11.01
C GLY A 47 -17.10 0.66 -11.07
N ILE A 48 -17.68 1.67 -10.45
CA ILE A 48 -19.12 1.99 -10.59
C ILE A 48 -19.20 3.44 -11.09
N ARG A 49 -20.08 3.67 -12.05
CA ARG A 49 -20.32 5.00 -12.64
C ARG A 49 -21.73 5.49 -12.35
N ASP A 50 -21.86 6.80 -12.21
CA ASP A 50 -23.11 7.53 -12.25
C ASP A 50 -23.07 8.44 -13.51
N GLY A 51 -23.76 8.02 -14.56
CA GLY A 51 -23.53 8.55 -15.89
C GLY A 51 -22.07 8.34 -16.33
N ASP A 52 -21.40 9.41 -16.75
CA ASP A 52 -19.99 9.35 -17.15
C ASP A 52 -19.00 9.45 -15.97
N ARG A 53 -19.49 9.78 -14.77
CA ARG A 53 -18.63 9.99 -13.60
C ARG A 53 -18.29 8.68 -12.90
N LEU A 54 -17.01 8.40 -12.68
CA LEU A 54 -16.56 7.33 -11.81
C LEU A 54 -16.80 7.72 -10.34
N ILE A 55 -17.61 6.93 -9.62
CA ILE A 55 -18.04 7.22 -8.24
C ILE A 55 -17.48 6.26 -7.21
N ALA A 56 -17.05 5.07 -7.63
CA ALA A 56 -16.45 4.09 -6.73
C ALA A 56 -15.50 3.16 -7.48
N THR A 57 -14.48 2.65 -6.78
CA THR A 57 -13.50 1.67 -7.31
C THR A 57 -13.15 0.63 -6.28
N ALA A 58 -12.63 -0.52 -6.74
CA ALA A 58 -11.81 -1.47 -6.00
C ALA A 58 -10.85 -2.16 -6.97
N ALA A 59 -9.63 -2.46 -6.52
CA ALA A 59 -8.62 -3.15 -7.31
C ALA A 59 -8.29 -4.51 -6.70
N LEU A 60 -8.08 -5.52 -7.55
CA LEU A 60 -7.50 -6.81 -7.21
C LEU A 60 -6.18 -6.94 -7.97
N LEU A 61 -5.05 -6.93 -7.26
CA LEU A 61 -3.71 -7.05 -7.82
C LEU A 61 -3.17 -8.46 -7.54
N PRO A 62 -3.03 -9.32 -8.54
CA PRO A 62 -2.51 -10.68 -8.36
C PRO A 62 -0.99 -10.67 -8.12
N TYR A 63 -0.54 -11.59 -7.27
CA TYR A 63 0.87 -11.91 -7.02
C TYR A 63 1.12 -13.41 -7.22
N SER A 64 2.37 -13.85 -7.07
CA SER A 64 2.69 -15.29 -7.23
C SER A 64 2.08 -16.15 -6.11
N ASP A 65 2.17 -17.45 -6.27
CA ASP A 65 1.78 -18.46 -5.28
C ASP A 65 0.32 -18.32 -4.80
N GLY A 66 -0.56 -17.90 -5.71
CA GLY A 66 -1.98 -17.78 -5.44
C GLY A 66 -2.33 -16.66 -4.45
N ASN A 67 -1.51 -15.62 -4.34
CA ASN A 67 -1.83 -14.44 -3.53
C ASN A 67 -2.36 -13.30 -4.38
N ALA A 68 -3.18 -12.45 -3.78
CA ALA A 68 -3.65 -11.21 -4.40
C ALA A 68 -3.87 -10.13 -3.34
N TRP A 69 -3.82 -8.87 -3.77
CA TRP A 69 -4.06 -7.71 -2.90
C TRP A 69 -5.32 -6.98 -3.33
N ILE A 70 -6.30 -6.83 -2.42
CA ILE A 70 -7.45 -5.96 -2.64
C ILE A 70 -7.11 -4.59 -2.08
N SER A 71 -7.26 -3.58 -2.91
CA SER A 71 -6.95 -2.20 -2.54
C SER A 71 -7.78 -1.20 -3.35
N MET A 72 -7.47 0.08 -3.23
CA MET A 72 -8.13 1.17 -3.95
C MET A 72 -9.66 1.12 -3.83
N VAL A 73 -10.14 0.64 -2.66
CA VAL A 73 -11.57 0.63 -2.33
C VAL A 73 -11.98 2.05 -1.94
N LEU A 74 -12.46 2.77 -2.92
CA LEU A 74 -12.81 4.19 -2.82
C LEU A 74 -14.26 4.41 -3.22
N VAL A 75 -14.93 5.30 -2.51
CA VAL A 75 -16.29 5.77 -2.84
C VAL A 75 -16.31 7.28 -2.65
N THR A 76 -16.71 8.03 -3.68
CA THR A 76 -16.89 9.49 -3.58
C THR A 76 -17.84 9.86 -2.43
N GLN A 77 -17.61 10.97 -1.77
CA GLN A 77 -18.27 11.35 -0.51
C GLN A 77 -19.81 11.32 -0.62
N SER A 78 -20.35 11.81 -1.72
CA SER A 78 -21.82 11.87 -1.95
C SER A 78 -22.47 10.49 -2.10
N TRP A 79 -21.70 9.43 -2.33
CA TRP A 79 -22.17 8.06 -2.54
C TRP A 79 -21.78 7.09 -1.42
N ARG A 80 -21.11 7.56 -0.36
CA ARG A 80 -20.71 6.73 0.80
C ARG A 80 -21.91 6.21 1.57
N ARG A 81 -21.70 5.13 2.33
CA ARG A 81 -22.71 4.47 3.19
C ARG A 81 -23.92 3.94 2.44
N ARG A 82 -23.75 3.59 1.16
CA ARG A 82 -24.77 2.99 0.31
C ARG A 82 -24.42 1.57 -0.16
N GLY A 83 -23.48 0.88 0.48
CA GLY A 83 -23.07 -0.50 0.14
C GLY A 83 -22.13 -0.65 -1.05
N LEU A 84 -21.74 0.45 -1.77
CA LEU A 84 -20.93 0.36 -2.98
C LEU A 84 -19.53 -0.26 -2.74
N ALA A 85 -18.90 0.05 -1.60
CA ALA A 85 -17.62 -0.56 -1.24
C ALA A 85 -17.74 -2.07 -1.06
N THR A 86 -18.75 -2.55 -0.35
CA THR A 86 -19.03 -3.98 -0.17
C THR A 86 -19.28 -4.66 -1.52
N LYS A 87 -20.15 -4.09 -2.37
CA LYS A 87 -20.44 -4.60 -3.71
C LYS A 87 -19.17 -4.77 -4.57
N LEU A 88 -18.24 -3.82 -4.49
CA LEU A 88 -16.99 -3.88 -5.24
C LEU A 88 -15.98 -4.88 -4.64
N VAL A 89 -15.91 -4.99 -3.31
CA VAL A 89 -15.07 -6.01 -2.65
C VAL A 89 -15.60 -7.40 -2.94
N ASP A 90 -16.91 -7.62 -2.96
CA ASP A 90 -17.51 -8.90 -3.35
C ASP A 90 -17.12 -9.27 -4.80
N ALA A 91 -17.12 -8.32 -5.73
CA ALA A 91 -16.64 -8.54 -7.10
C ALA A 91 -15.13 -8.92 -7.14
N CYS A 92 -14.30 -8.30 -6.29
CA CYS A 92 -12.89 -8.68 -6.15
C CYS A 92 -12.75 -10.11 -5.58
N LEU A 93 -13.55 -10.48 -4.57
CA LEU A 93 -13.55 -11.82 -3.97
C LEU A 93 -14.01 -12.88 -4.96
N GLU A 94 -15.06 -12.60 -5.72
CA GLU A 94 -15.52 -13.50 -6.79
C GLU A 94 -14.44 -13.72 -7.85
N ARG A 95 -13.81 -12.64 -8.33
CA ARG A 95 -12.71 -12.71 -9.30
C ARG A 95 -11.51 -13.49 -8.73
N ALA A 96 -11.13 -13.24 -7.47
CA ALA A 96 -10.07 -13.98 -6.81
C ALA A 96 -10.40 -15.47 -6.70
N GLY A 97 -11.63 -15.83 -6.33
CA GLY A 97 -12.10 -17.21 -6.28
C GLY A 97 -12.02 -17.90 -7.63
N GLN A 98 -12.45 -17.25 -8.71
CA GLN A 98 -12.36 -17.75 -10.08
C GLN A 98 -10.90 -18.04 -10.52
N GLN A 99 -9.94 -17.30 -9.98
CA GLN A 99 -8.51 -17.43 -10.28
C GLN A 99 -7.74 -18.27 -9.25
N GLY A 100 -8.40 -18.81 -8.24
CA GLY A 100 -7.76 -19.58 -7.16
C GLY A 100 -6.83 -18.75 -6.28
N LEU A 101 -7.08 -17.44 -6.16
CA LEU A 101 -6.25 -16.51 -5.41
C LEU A 101 -6.78 -16.33 -3.98
N THR A 102 -5.86 -16.13 -3.04
CA THR A 102 -6.15 -15.75 -1.66
C THR A 102 -5.98 -14.25 -1.49
N PRO A 103 -7.05 -13.47 -1.29
CA PRO A 103 -6.96 -12.04 -1.12
C PRO A 103 -6.41 -11.62 0.24
N TRP A 104 -5.59 -10.57 0.20
CA TRP A 104 -5.11 -9.80 1.32
C TRP A 104 -5.53 -8.34 1.15
N LEU A 105 -5.53 -7.57 2.23
CA LEU A 105 -5.71 -6.12 2.21
C LEU A 105 -5.12 -5.48 3.48
N ASP A 106 -4.84 -4.19 3.41
CA ASP A 106 -4.50 -3.36 4.56
C ASP A 106 -5.65 -2.37 4.80
N ALA A 107 -6.47 -2.66 5.80
CA ALA A 107 -7.69 -1.93 6.11
C ALA A 107 -7.43 -0.71 6.99
N THR A 108 -8.05 0.40 6.68
CA THR A 108 -8.27 1.46 7.68
C THR A 108 -9.17 0.94 8.80
N PRO A 109 -9.23 1.57 9.99
CA PRO A 109 -10.14 1.16 11.06
C PRO A 109 -11.61 1.03 10.59
N ALA A 110 -12.07 1.98 9.79
CA ALA A 110 -13.42 1.92 9.20
C ALA A 110 -13.58 0.78 8.19
N GLY A 111 -12.54 0.47 7.41
CA GLY A 111 -12.52 -0.67 6.48
C GLY A 111 -12.55 -2.01 7.21
N ALA A 112 -11.81 -2.16 8.30
CA ALA A 112 -11.74 -3.40 9.06
C ALA A 112 -13.11 -3.85 9.57
N THR A 113 -14.00 -2.91 9.94
CA THR A 113 -15.38 -3.21 10.35
C THR A 113 -16.24 -3.76 9.20
N VAL A 114 -15.92 -3.40 7.96
CA VAL A 114 -16.59 -3.88 6.75
C VAL A 114 -16.04 -5.25 6.33
N TYR A 115 -14.71 -5.43 6.37
CA TYR A 115 -14.06 -6.62 5.80
C TYR A 115 -14.10 -7.84 6.73
N GLY A 116 -14.15 -7.65 8.05
CA GLY A 116 -14.28 -8.74 9.01
C GLY A 116 -15.50 -9.64 8.74
N PRO A 117 -16.72 -9.09 8.62
CA PRO A 117 -17.92 -9.85 8.25
C PRO A 117 -17.84 -10.55 6.88
N LEU A 118 -17.05 -10.03 5.93
CA LEU A 118 -16.83 -10.66 4.63
C LEU A 118 -15.88 -11.86 4.69
N GLY A 119 -15.27 -12.16 5.84
CA GLY A 119 -14.41 -13.33 6.03
C GLY A 119 -12.92 -13.03 6.12
N PHE A 120 -12.52 -11.76 6.14
CA PHE A 120 -11.13 -11.37 6.39
C PHE A 120 -10.76 -11.52 7.87
N LYS A 121 -9.56 -12.02 8.13
CA LYS A 121 -9.01 -12.21 9.48
C LYS A 121 -7.78 -11.31 9.66
N PRO A 122 -7.62 -10.66 10.83
CA PRO A 122 -6.46 -9.83 11.11
C PRO A 122 -5.18 -10.66 11.15
N VAL A 123 -4.08 -10.08 10.67
CA VAL A 123 -2.75 -10.70 10.61
C VAL A 123 -1.73 -9.88 11.40
N LEU A 124 -1.59 -8.58 11.06
CA LEU A 124 -0.69 -7.65 11.74
C LEU A 124 -1.20 -6.22 11.63
N GLU A 125 -0.67 -5.35 12.48
CA GLU A 125 -0.98 -3.92 12.43
C GLU A 125 0.13 -3.14 11.74
N LEU A 126 -0.26 -2.07 11.05
CA LEU A 126 0.65 -1.07 10.51
C LEU A 126 0.38 0.28 11.15
N ARG A 127 1.40 1.11 11.21
CA ARG A 127 1.31 2.51 11.63
C ARG A 127 1.87 3.38 10.50
N ARG A 128 1.02 4.24 9.94
CA ARG A 128 1.49 5.29 9.05
C ARG A 128 2.06 6.43 9.88
N LEU A 129 3.32 6.76 9.60
CA LEU A 129 3.96 7.93 10.17
C LEU A 129 4.31 8.91 9.06
N ARG A 130 4.26 10.20 9.41
CA ARG A 130 4.58 11.31 8.53
C ARG A 130 5.65 12.19 9.17
N LEU A 131 6.62 12.62 8.36
CA LEU A 131 7.56 13.67 8.70
C LEU A 131 7.34 14.86 7.77
N ASP A 132 6.91 15.98 8.33
CA ASP A 132 6.82 17.25 7.62
C ASP A 132 8.08 18.07 7.88
N GLY A 133 8.69 18.62 6.84
CA GLY A 133 9.81 19.52 7.00
C GLY A 133 11.17 18.85 7.24
N ALA A 134 11.44 17.73 6.62
CA ALA A 134 12.79 17.15 6.56
C ALA A 134 13.75 18.18 5.93
N THR A 135 14.81 18.53 6.66
CA THR A 135 15.85 19.43 6.17
C THR A 135 17.10 18.59 5.88
N PRO A 136 17.56 18.52 4.63
CA PRO A 136 18.78 17.78 4.31
C PRO A 136 19.96 18.31 5.12
N ALA A 137 20.55 17.46 5.94
CA ALA A 137 21.70 17.83 6.77
C ALA A 137 22.73 16.71 6.92
N GLY A 138 22.58 15.60 6.20
CA GLY A 138 23.34 14.40 6.50
C GLY A 138 24.06 13.72 5.36
N ARG A 139 24.77 12.65 5.68
CA ARG A 139 25.38 11.73 4.74
C ARG A 139 24.31 11.02 3.93
N SER A 140 24.44 11.03 2.62
CA SER A 140 23.66 10.19 1.74
C SER A 140 24.03 8.73 1.98
N ALA A 141 23.04 7.88 2.27
CA ALA A 141 23.22 6.44 2.23
C ALA A 141 23.63 5.99 0.80
N SER A 142 24.19 4.80 0.69
CA SER A 142 24.63 4.26 -0.61
C SER A 142 23.44 3.83 -1.47
N ASN A 143 23.67 3.66 -2.79
CA ASN A 143 22.67 3.09 -3.67
C ASN A 143 22.50 1.60 -3.38
N GLY A 144 21.25 1.17 -3.20
CA GLY A 144 20.88 -0.22 -3.03
C GLY A 144 20.77 -0.98 -4.36
N SER A 145 20.63 -2.31 -4.26
CA SER A 145 20.39 -3.20 -5.39
C SER A 145 18.92 -3.60 -5.47
N ILE A 146 18.34 -3.48 -6.68
CA ILE A 146 16.95 -3.94 -6.91
C ILE A 146 16.83 -5.46 -6.77
N ASP A 147 17.83 -6.22 -7.16
CA ASP A 147 17.79 -7.67 -7.05
C ASP A 147 17.89 -8.13 -5.58
N GLU A 148 18.67 -7.41 -4.76
CA GLU A 148 18.69 -7.63 -3.31
C GLU A 148 17.34 -7.30 -2.67
N LEU A 149 16.72 -6.17 -3.05
CA LEU A 149 15.39 -5.79 -2.55
C LEU A 149 14.35 -6.87 -2.88
N ILE A 150 14.32 -7.34 -4.13
CA ILE A 150 13.40 -8.40 -4.58
C ILE A 150 13.64 -9.70 -3.81
N ALA A 151 14.90 -10.09 -3.60
CA ALA A 151 15.23 -11.30 -2.88
C ALA A 151 14.77 -11.25 -1.40
N ARG A 152 14.99 -10.12 -0.72
CA ARG A 152 14.51 -9.90 0.66
C ARG A 152 12.99 -9.85 0.73
N ASP A 153 12.37 -9.12 -0.20
CA ASP A 153 10.92 -8.99 -0.29
C ASP A 153 10.24 -10.36 -0.47
N CYS A 154 10.69 -11.15 -1.43
CA CYS A 154 10.14 -12.48 -1.69
C CYS A 154 10.27 -13.41 -0.46
N ARG A 155 11.40 -13.37 0.26
CA ARG A 155 11.62 -14.16 1.46
C ARG A 155 10.65 -13.77 2.59
N VAL A 156 10.47 -12.47 2.81
CA VAL A 156 9.66 -11.94 3.92
C VAL A 156 8.17 -12.04 3.60
N MET A 157 7.77 -11.73 2.38
CA MET A 157 6.36 -11.79 1.95
C MET A 157 5.88 -13.22 1.73
N GLY A 158 6.80 -14.15 1.38
CA GLY A 158 6.48 -15.53 1.06
C GLY A 158 5.86 -15.70 -0.33
N PHE A 159 5.88 -14.67 -1.16
CA PHE A 159 5.46 -14.68 -2.56
C PHE A 159 6.18 -13.58 -3.34
N GLU A 160 6.22 -13.72 -4.68
CA GLU A 160 6.94 -12.79 -5.54
C GLU A 160 6.03 -11.65 -6.02
N ARG A 161 6.59 -10.43 -5.97
CA ARG A 161 6.02 -9.20 -6.55
C ARG A 161 7.09 -8.34 -7.22
N SER A 162 8.05 -9.00 -7.87
CA SER A 162 9.20 -8.36 -8.53
C SER A 162 8.81 -7.33 -9.60
N ALA A 163 7.72 -7.57 -10.34
CA ALA A 163 7.20 -6.61 -11.32
C ALA A 163 6.83 -5.26 -10.67
N LEU A 164 6.20 -5.28 -9.49
CA LEU A 164 5.90 -4.09 -8.71
C LEU A 164 7.16 -3.34 -8.29
N LEU A 165 8.13 -4.05 -7.72
CA LEU A 165 9.35 -3.44 -7.19
C LEU A 165 10.23 -2.87 -8.30
N ARG A 166 10.33 -3.55 -9.45
CA ARG A 166 11.06 -3.05 -10.62
C ARG A 166 10.38 -1.80 -11.21
N GLU A 167 9.07 -1.81 -11.31
CA GLU A 167 8.31 -0.65 -11.79
C GLU A 167 8.51 0.54 -10.85
N PHE A 168 8.41 0.34 -9.53
CA PHE A 168 8.67 1.39 -8.56
C PHE A 168 10.09 1.95 -8.63
N ALA A 169 11.09 1.07 -8.71
CA ALA A 169 12.50 1.48 -8.81
C ALA A 169 12.81 2.22 -10.12
N GLY A 170 12.07 1.91 -11.20
CA GLY A 170 12.22 2.55 -12.51
C GLY A 170 11.54 3.91 -12.65
N ARG A 171 10.72 4.32 -11.69
CA ARG A 171 10.06 5.64 -11.73
C ARG A 171 11.07 6.77 -11.55
N SER A 172 10.85 7.88 -12.27
CA SER A 172 11.60 9.11 -12.04
C SER A 172 11.48 9.54 -10.58
N GLY A 173 12.59 9.95 -9.97
CA GLY A 173 12.65 10.36 -8.56
C GLY A 173 12.72 9.20 -7.55
N SER A 174 12.55 7.94 -7.99
CA SER A 174 12.73 6.79 -7.10
C SER A 174 14.20 6.54 -6.79
N ARG A 175 14.46 6.10 -5.57
CA ARG A 175 15.80 5.77 -5.08
C ARG A 175 15.77 4.47 -4.30
N LEU A 176 16.73 3.58 -4.62
CA LEU A 176 17.07 2.45 -3.76
C LEU A 176 18.21 2.90 -2.84
N VAL A 177 18.00 2.77 -1.55
CA VAL A 177 18.91 3.29 -0.52
C VAL A 177 19.31 2.16 0.39
N SER A 178 20.62 1.98 0.62
CA SER A 178 21.14 0.95 1.52
C SER A 178 22.15 1.50 2.50
N GLN A 179 22.17 0.95 3.72
CA GLN A 179 23.13 1.25 4.76
C GLN A 179 23.17 0.12 5.80
N ASP A 180 24.37 -0.36 6.14
CA ASP A 180 24.64 -1.27 7.27
C ASP A 180 23.67 -2.48 7.37
N GLY A 181 23.41 -3.15 6.22
CA GLY A 181 22.52 -4.29 6.17
C GLY A 181 21.01 -3.93 6.13
N ALA A 182 20.67 -2.65 5.99
CA ALA A 182 19.32 -2.19 5.71
C ALA A 182 19.17 -1.72 4.27
N LEU A 183 17.98 -1.90 3.69
CA LEU A 183 17.66 -1.57 2.31
C LEU A 183 16.21 -1.08 2.23
N ALA A 184 15.99 0.04 1.54
CA ALA A 184 14.66 0.61 1.33
C ALA A 184 14.51 1.19 -0.07
N LEU A 185 13.27 1.25 -0.54
CA LEU A 185 12.87 2.03 -1.69
C LEU A 185 12.24 3.34 -1.23
N VAL A 186 12.62 4.45 -1.84
CA VAL A 186 11.99 5.77 -1.67
C VAL A 186 11.41 6.19 -3.02
N ARG A 187 10.13 6.51 -3.07
CA ARG A 187 9.42 6.87 -4.30
C ARG A 187 8.50 8.07 -4.09
N ASP A 188 8.19 8.77 -5.16
CA ASP A 188 7.26 9.88 -5.11
C ASP A 188 5.82 9.40 -4.93
N GLY A 189 5.09 10.05 -4.03
CA GLY A 189 3.66 9.99 -3.92
C GLY A 189 3.04 11.35 -4.26
N ARG A 190 1.73 11.45 -4.15
CA ARG A 190 1.00 12.69 -4.46
C ARG A 190 1.26 13.82 -3.46
N THR A 191 1.37 13.51 -2.18
CA THR A 191 1.49 14.50 -1.08
C THR A 191 2.78 14.37 -0.29
N ALA A 192 3.46 13.24 -0.39
CA ALA A 192 4.71 12.96 0.32
C ALA A 192 5.45 11.84 -0.40
N ARG A 193 6.77 11.77 -0.21
CA ARG A 193 7.56 10.63 -0.67
C ARG A 193 7.32 9.44 0.26
N GLN A 194 7.14 8.27 -0.31
CA GLN A 194 6.91 7.03 0.42
C GLN A 194 8.23 6.29 0.64
N ILE A 195 8.53 5.95 1.89
CA ILE A 195 9.61 5.04 2.26
C ILE A 195 9.00 3.65 2.41
N GLY A 196 9.45 2.72 1.59
CA GLY A 196 9.01 1.32 1.66
C GLY A 196 8.94 0.62 0.29
N PRO A 197 9.17 -0.73 0.29
CA PRO A 197 9.42 -1.55 1.47
C PRO A 197 10.78 -1.28 2.12
N LEU A 198 10.89 -1.57 3.43
CA LEU A 198 12.12 -1.47 4.22
C LEU A 198 12.42 -2.82 4.86
N TYR A 199 13.60 -3.34 4.56
CA TYR A 199 14.18 -4.54 5.15
C TYR A 199 15.51 -4.23 5.82
N ALA A 200 15.83 -4.89 6.93
CA ALA A 200 17.09 -4.72 7.63
C ALA A 200 17.49 -5.98 8.40
N ASP A 201 18.78 -6.16 8.63
CA ASP A 201 19.31 -7.27 9.43
C ASP A 201 19.04 -7.08 10.94
N GLY A 202 18.55 -5.88 11.32
CA GLY A 202 18.17 -5.59 12.69
C GLY A 202 17.63 -4.17 12.89
N MET A 203 17.09 -3.95 14.08
CA MET A 203 16.41 -2.71 14.46
C MET A 203 17.31 -1.46 14.33
N THR A 204 18.56 -1.55 14.74
CA THR A 204 19.53 -0.42 14.68
C THR A 204 19.78 -0.01 13.25
N ALA A 205 19.97 -0.97 12.34
CA ALA A 205 20.17 -0.71 10.91
C ALA A 205 18.92 -0.09 10.27
N ALA A 206 17.72 -0.58 10.62
CA ALA A 206 16.46 -0.02 10.13
C ALA A 206 16.29 1.45 10.56
N ILE A 207 16.53 1.76 11.82
CA ILE A 207 16.43 3.14 12.35
C ILE A 207 17.46 4.04 11.65
N ALA A 208 18.72 3.62 11.59
CA ALA A 208 19.80 4.40 10.96
C ALA A 208 19.51 4.71 9.48
N LEU A 209 18.94 3.73 8.73
CA LEU A 209 18.60 3.96 7.33
C LEU A 209 17.45 4.98 7.19
N VAL A 210 16.38 4.90 8.02
CA VAL A 210 15.28 5.88 7.95
C VAL A 210 15.78 7.28 8.31
N GLU A 211 16.66 7.42 9.30
CA GLU A 211 17.31 8.70 9.64
C GLU A 211 18.15 9.26 8.47
N ALA A 212 18.95 8.41 7.83
CA ALA A 212 19.75 8.82 6.67
C ALA A 212 18.88 9.23 5.48
N ILE A 213 17.76 8.55 5.24
CA ILE A 213 16.79 8.94 4.23
C ILE A 213 16.17 10.31 4.60
N ALA A 214 15.69 10.48 5.83
CA ALA A 214 15.10 11.73 6.29
C ALA A 214 16.08 12.92 6.18
N ALA A 215 17.36 12.69 6.48
CA ALA A 215 18.41 13.69 6.35
C ALA A 215 18.82 14.01 4.89
N SER A 216 18.38 13.23 3.91
CA SER A 216 18.72 13.42 2.48
C SER A 216 17.53 13.88 1.62
N GLU A 217 16.32 13.91 2.16
CA GLU A 217 15.09 14.25 1.44
C GLU A 217 14.56 15.63 1.86
N THR A 218 13.94 16.34 0.91
CA THR A 218 13.40 17.69 1.15
C THR A 218 11.89 17.74 1.27
N ALA A 219 11.19 16.75 0.74
CA ALA A 219 9.73 16.67 0.73
C ALA A 219 9.22 16.05 2.02
N PRO A 220 7.93 16.23 2.35
CA PRO A 220 7.29 15.41 3.37
C PRO A 220 7.49 13.93 3.08
N LEU A 221 7.71 13.14 4.13
CA LEU A 221 7.96 11.71 4.05
C LEU A 221 6.81 10.93 4.70
N LEU A 222 6.49 9.78 4.13
CA LEU A 222 5.58 8.78 4.70
C LEU A 222 6.30 7.44 4.84
N ILE A 223 6.00 6.74 5.92
CA ILE A 223 6.40 5.35 6.14
C ILE A 223 5.23 4.57 6.75
N ASP A 224 4.95 3.39 6.23
CA ASP A 224 3.95 2.47 6.79
C ASP A 224 4.67 1.35 7.52
N ALA A 225 5.03 1.62 8.78
CA ALA A 225 5.82 0.72 9.62
C ALA A 225 4.95 -0.38 10.23
N VAL A 226 5.51 -1.59 10.37
CA VAL A 226 4.87 -2.70 11.08
C VAL A 226 4.78 -2.38 12.57
N GLY A 227 3.57 -2.53 13.14
CA GLY A 227 3.27 -2.12 14.52
C GLY A 227 4.07 -2.84 15.59
N ASP A 228 4.47 -4.09 15.33
CA ASP A 228 5.25 -4.93 16.24
C ASP A 228 6.68 -4.39 16.45
N HIS A 229 7.17 -3.55 15.55
CA HIS A 229 8.48 -2.89 15.68
C HIS A 229 8.41 -1.66 16.60
N HIS A 230 7.99 -1.84 17.86
CA HIS A 230 7.78 -0.76 18.83
C HIS A 230 9.00 0.16 19.01
N LYS A 231 10.23 -0.40 18.94
CA LYS A 231 11.47 0.40 19.06
C LYS A 231 11.66 1.32 17.85
N LEU A 232 11.30 0.87 16.64
CA LEU A 232 11.31 1.73 15.45
C LEU A 232 10.30 2.87 15.62
N LEU A 233 9.05 2.55 15.98
CA LEU A 233 8.00 3.56 16.18
C LEU A 233 8.41 4.61 17.22
N HIS A 234 8.99 4.17 18.33
CA HIS A 234 9.48 5.07 19.39
C HIS A 234 10.62 5.95 18.90
N ALA A 235 11.60 5.40 18.18
CA ALA A 235 12.70 6.17 17.61
C ALA A 235 12.18 7.22 16.61
N LEU A 236 11.33 6.82 15.66
CA LEU A 236 10.77 7.74 14.67
C LEU A 236 9.98 8.88 15.32
N THR A 237 9.13 8.58 16.32
CA THR A 237 8.41 9.65 17.04
C THR A 237 9.36 10.57 17.79
N GLY A 238 10.47 10.06 18.34
CA GLY A 238 11.54 10.84 18.94
C GLY A 238 12.25 11.75 17.93
N PHE A 239 12.30 11.39 16.66
CA PHE A 239 12.87 12.20 15.56
C PHE A 239 11.85 13.14 14.88
N GLY A 240 10.67 13.32 15.49
CA GLY A 240 9.67 14.27 15.02
C GLY A 240 8.66 13.71 14.00
N TRP A 241 8.66 12.39 13.77
CA TRP A 241 7.59 11.78 12.99
C TRP A 241 6.29 11.75 13.78
N SER A 242 5.18 12.07 13.13
CA SER A 242 3.84 11.99 13.69
C SER A 242 3.10 10.75 13.19
N ILE A 243 2.41 10.04 14.09
CA ILE A 243 1.54 8.93 13.70
C ILE A 243 0.25 9.51 13.13
N GLU A 244 -0.03 9.25 11.84
CA GLU A 244 -1.27 9.72 11.20
C GLU A 244 -2.45 8.78 11.44
N ARG A 245 -2.25 7.48 11.21
CA ARG A 245 -3.32 6.48 11.32
C ARG A 245 -2.78 5.06 11.36
N PRO A 246 -3.53 4.12 11.98
CA PRO A 246 -3.25 2.71 11.87
C PRO A 246 -3.85 2.12 10.60
N PHE A 247 -3.33 0.92 10.22
CA PHE A 247 -3.99 -0.01 9.32
C PHE A 247 -3.96 -1.41 9.96
N GLN A 248 -4.91 -2.24 9.57
CA GLN A 248 -4.95 -3.65 9.91
C GLN A 248 -4.72 -4.47 8.65
N ARG A 249 -3.59 -5.19 8.57
CA ARG A 249 -3.41 -6.20 7.53
C ARG A 249 -4.35 -7.35 7.80
N MET A 250 -5.11 -7.74 6.80
CA MET A 250 -6.08 -8.81 6.90
C MET A 250 -5.93 -9.78 5.72
N ARG A 251 -6.25 -11.05 5.96
CA ARG A 251 -6.25 -12.12 4.96
C ARG A 251 -7.61 -12.78 4.89
N PHE A 252 -8.08 -13.06 3.69
CA PHE A 252 -9.34 -13.77 3.48
C PHE A 252 -9.21 -15.27 3.84
N GLY A 253 -10.22 -15.83 4.47
CA GLY A 253 -10.28 -17.24 4.86
C GLY A 253 -9.49 -17.54 6.14
N ARG A 254 -8.44 -18.38 6.07
CA ARG A 254 -7.65 -18.78 7.24
C ARG A 254 -6.75 -17.64 7.72
N ALA A 255 -6.56 -17.55 9.04
CA ALA A 255 -5.49 -16.70 9.57
C ALA A 255 -4.14 -17.14 8.98
N ALA A 256 -3.32 -16.17 8.59
CA ALA A 256 -1.95 -16.48 8.19
C ALA A 256 -1.17 -16.94 9.43
N THR A 257 -0.35 -17.97 9.28
CA THR A 257 0.73 -18.22 10.23
C THR A 257 1.72 -17.05 10.07
N ALA A 258 2.05 -16.39 11.17
CA ALA A 258 3.06 -15.34 11.14
C ALA A 258 4.34 -15.90 10.52
N GLY A 259 4.87 -15.23 9.51
CA GLY A 259 6.20 -15.50 8.97
C GLY A 259 7.26 -15.31 10.06
N ALA A 260 8.39 -16.01 9.95
CA ALA A 260 9.49 -15.88 10.90
C ALA A 260 10.12 -14.48 10.90
N GLU A 261 9.89 -13.70 9.86
CA GLU A 261 10.44 -12.36 9.64
C GLU A 261 9.33 -11.41 9.16
N LEU A 262 9.37 -10.17 9.64
CA LEU A 262 8.45 -9.11 9.23
C LEU A 262 9.24 -7.97 8.57
N PRO A 263 8.70 -7.29 7.55
CA PRO A 263 9.32 -6.07 7.04
C PRO A 263 9.30 -4.99 8.13
N PHE A 264 10.24 -4.08 8.13
CA PHE A 264 10.19 -2.89 9.00
C PHE A 264 9.15 -1.90 8.53
N ALA A 265 9.00 -1.77 7.21
CA ALA A 265 7.90 -1.04 6.58
C ALA A 265 7.47 -1.72 5.28
N VAL A 266 6.20 -1.58 4.93
CA VAL A 266 5.60 -2.14 3.72
C VAL A 266 5.78 -1.21 2.51
N ALA A 267 5.54 -1.71 1.30
CA ALA A 267 5.64 -0.92 0.06
C ALA A 267 4.58 0.19 -0.02
N GLY A 268 3.53 0.03 0.74
CA GLY A 268 2.35 0.87 0.89
C GLY A 268 1.15 -0.03 1.15
N PRO A 269 0.17 0.39 1.95
CA PRO A 269 -1.00 -0.45 2.30
C PRO A 269 -1.77 -0.95 1.08
N GLU A 270 -1.70 -0.22 -0.01
CA GLU A 270 -2.35 -0.56 -1.27
C GLU A 270 -1.64 -1.65 -2.09
N PHE A 271 -0.37 -1.94 -1.75
CA PHE A 271 0.46 -2.91 -2.48
C PHE A 271 0.93 -4.09 -1.60
N GLY A 272 0.80 -3.96 -0.29
CA GLY A 272 1.22 -4.95 0.69
C GLY A 272 2.64 -4.80 1.22
#